data_71c7f91370c50069c455a39e64bd6cac
#
_entry.id   71c7f91370c50069c455a39e64bd6cac
#
_cell.length_a   1.000
_cell.length_b   1.000
_cell.length_c   1.000
_cell.angle_alpha   90.00
_cell.angle_beta   90.00
_cell.angle_gamma   90.00
#
_symmetry.space_group_name_H-M   'P 1'
#
loop_
_entity.id
_entity.type
_entity.pdbx_description
1 polymer ?
#
loop_
_entity_poly.entity_id
_entity_poly.type
_entity_poly.pdbx_seq_one_letter_code
_entity_poly.pdbx_strand_id
1 'polypeptide(L)'
;AGVAGPLAMKIFNNLRNIVDETGISILIIEHNMDFILRHGVDRIIVMNEGRVLMQGTPEEVRNNRQVVEAYLGSDGMSGDVEE
;
A
#
# COMPACT_ATOMS: atom_id res chain seq x y z
N ALA A 1 5.06 -14.82 4.74
CA ALA A 1 4.27 -14.88 4.31
C ALA A 1 2.83 -14.83 4.67
N GLY A 2 2.39 -15.63 5.46
CA GLY A 2 1.08 -15.55 5.95
C GLY A 2 0.02 -15.40 4.90
N VAL A 3 -0.90 -14.56 5.17
CA VAL A 3 -2.03 -14.39 4.30
C VAL A 3 -1.63 -13.52 3.15
N ALA A 4 -1.72 -14.02 2.00
CA ALA A 4 -1.34 -13.25 0.87
C ALA A 4 -2.19 -13.67 -0.29
N GLY A 5 -2.04 -12.98 -1.39
CA GLY A 5 -2.69 -13.37 -2.59
C GLY A 5 -4.19 -13.35 -2.51
N PRO A 6 -4.83 -14.45 -2.90
CA PRO A 6 -6.28 -14.42 -3.10
C PRO A 6 -7.08 -14.08 -1.86
N LEU A 7 -6.66 -14.56 -0.71
CA LEU A 7 -7.43 -14.28 0.50
C LEU A 7 -7.33 -12.82 0.88
N ALA A 8 -6.13 -12.26 0.81
CA ALA A 8 -5.95 -10.86 1.13
C ALA A 8 -6.73 -9.97 0.18
N MET A 9 -6.73 -10.32 -1.10
CA MET A 9 -7.48 -9.55 -2.08
C MET A 9 -8.96 -9.62 -1.81
N LYS A 10 -9.45 -10.78 -1.41
CA LYS A 10 -10.86 -10.95 -1.14
C LYS A 10 -11.29 -10.08 0.03
N ILE A 11 -10.48 -10.09 1.08
CA ILE A 11 -10.78 -9.27 2.25
C ILE A 11 -10.78 -7.80 1.86
N PHE A 12 -9.79 -7.39 1.11
CA PHE A 12 -9.66 -6.00 0.72
C PHE A 12 -10.84 -5.56 -0.15
N ASN A 13 -11.28 -6.41 -1.07
CA ASN A 13 -12.41 -6.09 -1.91
C ASN A 13 -13.69 -5.96 -1.09
N ASN A 14 -13.86 -6.80 -0.09
CA ASN A 14 -15.01 -6.71 0.77
C ASN A 14 -15.02 -5.40 1.55
N LEU A 15 -13.85 -4.99 2.04
CA LEU A 15 -13.74 -3.73 2.75
C LEU A 15 -14.05 -2.56 1.83
N ARG A 16 -13.58 -2.64 0.58
CA ARG A 16 -13.84 -1.59 -0.38
C ARG A 16 -15.34 -1.45 -0.63
N ASN A 17 -16.03 -2.57 -0.74
CA ASN A 17 -17.47 -2.55 -0.95
C ASN A 17 -18.19 -1.92 0.22
N ILE A 18 -17.78 -2.22 1.44
CA ILE A 18 -18.39 -1.64 2.61
C ILE A 18 -18.23 -0.13 2.62
N VAL A 19 -17.05 0.35 2.29
CA VAL A 19 -16.81 1.78 2.24
C VAL A 19 -17.69 2.43 1.19
N ASP A 20 -17.79 1.82 0.02
CA ASP A 20 -18.57 2.40 -1.07
C ASP A 20 -20.06 2.39 -0.75
N GLU A 21 -20.52 1.38 -0.08
CA GLU A 21 -21.96 1.26 0.19
C GLU A 21 -22.41 2.05 1.39
N THR A 22 -21.57 2.17 2.40
CA THR A 22 -22.00 2.77 3.65
C THR A 22 -21.41 4.14 3.91
N GLY A 23 -20.37 4.50 3.21
CA GLY A 23 -19.73 5.79 3.43
C GLY A 23 -18.82 5.86 4.63
N ILE A 24 -18.58 4.76 5.30
CA ILE A 24 -17.67 4.77 6.43
C ILE A 24 -16.23 4.82 5.94
N SER A 25 -15.33 5.15 6.84
CA SER A 25 -13.91 5.16 6.53
C SER A 25 -13.24 3.99 7.23
N ILE A 26 -12.24 3.43 6.58
CA ILE A 26 -11.50 2.32 7.15
C ILE A 26 -10.02 2.64 7.06
N LEU A 27 -9.34 2.46 8.18
CA LEU A 27 -7.89 2.64 8.22
C LEU A 27 -7.24 1.27 8.30
N ILE A 28 -6.34 0.99 7.38
CA ILE A 28 -5.65 -0.29 7.31
C ILE A 28 -4.17 -0.05 7.51
N ILE A 29 -3.55 -0.84 8.35
CA ILE A 29 -2.12 -0.77 8.55
C ILE A 29 -1.51 -1.98 7.91
N GLU A 30 -0.58 -1.73 7.00
CA GLU A 30 0.01 -2.80 6.22
C GLU A 30 1.45 -2.45 5.89
N HIS A 31 2.32 -3.42 5.92
CA HIS A 31 3.72 -3.19 5.63
C HIS A 31 4.09 -3.55 4.19
N ASN A 32 3.20 -4.19 3.48
CA ASN A 32 3.47 -4.57 2.09
C ASN A 32 3.03 -3.44 1.18
N MET A 33 3.97 -2.58 0.83
CA MET A 33 3.69 -1.41 0.03
C MET A 33 3.15 -1.78 -1.34
N ASP A 34 3.69 -2.82 -1.94
CA ASP A 34 3.28 -3.24 -3.25
C ASP A 34 1.81 -3.64 -3.26
N PHE A 35 1.40 -4.37 -2.23
CA PHE A 35 0.01 -4.78 -2.14
C PHE A 35 -0.92 -3.57 -2.01
N ILE A 36 -0.55 -2.64 -1.15
CA ILE A 36 -1.37 -1.45 -0.92
C ILE A 36 -1.48 -0.62 -2.20
N LEU A 37 -0.40 -0.50 -2.95
CA LEU A 37 -0.43 0.31 -4.15
C LEU A 37 -1.28 -0.30 -5.25
N ARG A 38 -1.53 -1.59 -5.18
CA ARG A 38 -2.29 -2.26 -6.22
C ARG A 38 -3.78 -2.34 -5.97
N HIS A 39 -4.23 -2.17 -4.75
CA HIS A 39 -5.57 -2.58 -4.40
C HIS A 39 -6.52 -1.48 -3.98
N GLY A 40 -6.39 -0.34 -4.62
CA GLY A 40 -7.51 0.59 -4.59
C GLY A 40 -7.79 1.30 -3.30
N VAL A 41 -6.78 1.65 -2.56
CA VAL A 41 -7.01 2.51 -1.40
C VAL A 41 -7.10 3.94 -1.90
N ASP A 42 -7.77 4.78 -1.14
CA ASP A 42 -7.95 6.15 -1.54
C ASP A 42 -6.79 7.04 -1.14
N ARG A 43 -6.17 6.74 -0.02
CA ARG A 43 -5.11 7.58 0.49
C ARG A 43 -4.15 6.74 1.28
N ILE A 44 -2.89 7.05 1.17
CA ILE A 44 -1.84 6.31 1.85
C ILE A 44 -1.03 7.26 2.70
N ILE A 45 -0.75 6.86 3.93
CA ILE A 45 0.15 7.58 4.80
C ILE A 45 1.36 6.68 4.98
N VAL A 46 2.50 7.13 4.49
CA VAL A 46 3.72 6.34 4.54
C VAL A 46 4.50 6.75 5.77
N MET A 47 4.83 5.79 6.60
CA MET A 47 5.58 6.06 7.82
C MET A 47 6.91 5.35 7.77
N ASN A 48 7.90 5.97 8.35
CA ASN A 48 9.22 5.40 8.42
C ASN A 48 9.87 5.84 9.73
N GLU A 49 10.29 4.89 10.51
CA GLU A 49 10.96 5.17 11.78
C GLU A 49 10.13 6.07 12.68
N GLY A 50 8.84 5.77 12.77
CA GLY A 50 7.96 6.50 13.65
C GLY A 50 7.53 7.87 13.17
N ARG A 51 7.83 8.19 11.93
CA ARG A 51 7.48 9.50 11.38
C ARG A 51 6.71 9.34 10.09
N VAL A 52 5.88 10.33 9.80
CA VAL A 52 5.18 10.34 8.53
C VAL A 52 6.15 10.86 7.48
N LEU A 53 6.41 10.03 6.51
CA LEU A 53 7.31 10.38 5.42
C LEU A 53 6.57 11.24 4.39
N MET A 54 5.37 10.82 4.03
CA MET A 54 4.51 11.58 3.15
C MET A 54 3.14 10.95 3.15
N GLN A 55 2.16 11.63 2.59
CA GLN A 55 0.84 11.05 2.43
C GLN A 55 0.23 11.59 1.16
N GLY A 56 -0.65 10.81 0.58
CA GLY A 56 -1.27 11.20 -0.67
C GLY A 56 -1.97 10.03 -1.32
N THR A 57 -2.32 10.20 -2.56
CA THR A 57 -2.95 9.14 -3.33
C THR A 57 -1.92 8.07 -3.65
N PRO A 58 -2.38 6.87 -4.03
CA PRO A 58 -1.42 5.84 -4.42
C PRO A 58 -0.47 6.28 -5.52
N GLU A 59 -0.96 7.08 -6.45
CA GLU A 59 -0.10 7.53 -7.52
C GLU A 59 0.96 8.49 -7.01
N GLU A 60 0.57 9.39 -6.12
CA GLU A 60 1.53 10.33 -5.55
C GLU A 60 2.59 9.58 -4.75
N VAL A 61 2.17 8.58 -4.01
CA VAL A 61 3.10 7.79 -3.21
C VAL A 61 4.06 7.02 -4.11
N ARG A 62 3.51 6.41 -5.16
CA ARG A 62 4.32 5.62 -6.07
C ARG A 62 5.40 6.44 -6.74
N ASN A 63 5.12 7.71 -6.98
CA ASN A 63 6.05 8.59 -7.65
C ASN A 63 6.95 9.38 -6.73
N ASN A 64 6.80 9.20 -5.43
CA ASN A 64 7.61 9.96 -4.48
C ASN A 64 8.98 9.32 -4.36
N ARG A 65 10.02 10.11 -4.58
CA ARG A 65 11.37 9.58 -4.58
C ARG A 65 11.77 8.95 -3.26
N GLN A 66 11.39 9.57 -2.15
CA GLN A 66 11.76 9.04 -0.85
C GLN A 66 11.10 7.70 -0.60
N VAL A 67 9.87 7.54 -1.04
CA VAL A 67 9.18 6.27 -0.90
C VAL A 67 9.83 5.21 -1.78
N VAL A 68 10.14 5.58 -3.00
CA VAL A 68 10.77 4.65 -3.92
C VAL A 68 12.09 4.17 -3.33
N GLU A 69 12.88 5.07 -2.79
CA GLU A 69 14.15 4.69 -2.25
C GLU A 69 14.03 3.89 -0.97
N ALA A 70 13.06 4.21 -0.14
CA ALA A 70 12.93 3.54 1.14
C ALA A 70 12.27 2.17 1.03
N TYR A 71 11.34 2.03 0.13
CA TYR A 71 10.51 0.83 0.10
C TYR A 71 10.45 0.11 -1.23
N LEU A 72 10.53 0.84 -2.32
CA LEU A 72 10.36 0.24 -3.62
C LEU A 72 11.65 0.18 -4.42
N GLY A 73 12.46 1.19 -4.24
CA GLY A 73 13.62 1.32 -5.09
C GLY A 73 14.56 0.18 -5.01
N SER A 74 14.98 -0.15 -3.84
CA SER A 74 15.95 -1.21 -3.73
C SER A 74 15.31 -2.54 -3.91
N ASP A 75 14.17 -2.74 -3.29
CA ASP A 75 13.54 -4.02 -3.43
C ASP A 75 12.89 -4.19 -4.74
N GLY A 76 12.20 -3.19 -5.18
CA GLY A 76 11.49 -3.29 -6.40
C GLY A 76 12.42 -3.47 -7.53
N MET A 77 13.53 -2.80 -7.47
CA MET A 77 14.40 -2.92 -8.53
C MET A 77 15.25 -4.08 -8.39
N SER A 78 15.74 -4.27 -7.21
CA SER A 78 16.59 -5.41 -7.05
C SER A 78 15.79 -6.64 -6.98
N GLY A 79 14.67 -6.55 -6.36
CA GLY A 79 13.85 -7.71 -6.27
C GLY A 79 13.47 -8.16 -7.59
N ASP A 80 13.25 -7.27 -8.40
CA ASP A 80 12.93 -7.67 -9.65
C ASP A 80 14.13 -8.04 -10.32
N VAL A 81 15.07 -7.65 -9.83
CA VAL A 81 16.19 -8.02 -10.36
C VAL A 81 16.67 -9.24 -9.89
N GLU A 82 16.43 -9.43 -9.10
CA GLU A 82 16.78 -10.20 -8.73
C GLU A 82 16.67 -11.16 -8.93
N GLU A 83 16.67 -11.00 -8.97
CA GLU A 83 16.54 -11.50 -9.27
C GLU A 83 16.60 -11.98 -9.62
#